data_1f7947271d29d0ff39ac9dfae8099b51
#
_entry.id   1f7947271d29d0ff39ac9dfae8099b51
#
_cell.length_a   1.000
_cell.length_b   1.000
_cell.length_c   1.000
_cell.angle_alpha   90.00
_cell.angle_beta   90.00
_cell.angle_gamma   90.00
#
_symmetry.space_group_name_H-M   'P 1'
#
loop_
_entity.id
_entity.type
_entity.pdbx_description
1 polymer ?
#
loop_
_entity_poly.entity_id
_entity_poly.type
_entity_poly.pdbx_seq_one_letter_code
_entity_poly.pdbx_strand_id
1 'polypeptide(L)'
;MSDKPGPLLTGRVAVITGGGGGIGAATASLLAAHGARVVIAEIDETLAESTVSAITAEGGHAEAVVMDVRDREAVRSLASTVLERHGRVDVLVNNVGHWLRTAKRFVDDDPQNWDDLHEINFVHVMTVTHAFLPSMIEHRTGSIINVSSVEGLRGYPADPVYGAYKAAVVQFTRCLAVQVGNDGVRVNGIGPDVTESIQVPYSTWLPPEQQDMWPLWVPVGRMGVPDDQARIVLFLASDLSAFITGHTIPTDGGTAAAGGWFRSESRPGRVWTNRPVNP
;
A
#
# COMPACT_ATOMS: atom_id res chain seq x y z
N MET A 1 -33.19 -5.65 10.09
CA MET A 1 -32.05 -5.47 11.00
C MET A 1 -30.81 -5.48 10.12
N SER A 2 -30.12 -4.37 9.99
CA SER A 2 -28.89 -4.32 9.18
C SER A 2 -27.76 -4.89 10.04
N ASP A 3 -27.39 -6.15 9.80
CA ASP A 3 -26.16 -6.75 10.32
C ASP A 3 -24.95 -6.12 9.59
N LYS A 4 -24.70 -4.84 9.85
CA LYS A 4 -23.35 -4.30 9.54
C LYS A 4 -22.44 -4.85 10.63
N PRO A 5 -21.35 -5.54 10.27
CA PRO A 5 -20.37 -5.96 11.27
C PRO A 5 -19.92 -4.72 12.04
N GLY A 6 -19.80 -4.85 13.35
CA GLY A 6 -19.30 -3.78 14.22
C GLY A 6 -17.88 -3.37 13.85
N PRO A 7 -17.35 -2.31 14.45
CA PRO A 7 -16.00 -1.83 14.17
C PRO A 7 -14.96 -2.94 14.43
N LEU A 8 -14.07 -3.16 13.46
CA LEU A 8 -13.11 -4.27 13.45
C LEU A 8 -11.81 -3.99 14.21
N LEU A 9 -11.52 -2.71 14.52
CA LEU A 9 -10.23 -2.25 15.07
C LEU A 9 -10.40 -1.41 16.34
N THR A 10 -11.52 -1.58 17.08
CA THR A 10 -11.78 -0.81 18.29
C THR A 10 -10.61 -0.91 19.28
N GLY A 11 -10.05 0.25 19.66
CA GLY A 11 -8.95 0.36 20.61
C GLY A 11 -7.57 -0.03 20.05
N ARG A 12 -7.45 -0.40 18.77
CA ARG A 12 -6.16 -0.66 18.11
C ARG A 12 -5.47 0.65 17.75
N VAL A 13 -4.16 0.65 17.83
CA VAL A 13 -3.29 1.76 17.37
C VAL A 13 -2.70 1.39 16.02
N ALA A 14 -2.92 2.23 15.01
CA ALA A 14 -2.43 2.02 13.66
C ALA A 14 -1.47 3.14 13.23
N VAL A 15 -0.28 2.79 12.77
CA VAL A 15 0.69 3.71 12.17
C VAL A 15 0.68 3.51 10.66
N ILE A 16 0.53 4.60 9.90
CA ILE A 16 0.47 4.57 8.43
C ILE A 16 1.50 5.57 7.88
N THR A 17 2.46 5.08 7.13
CA THR A 17 3.41 5.94 6.41
C THR A 17 2.82 6.43 5.09
N GLY A 18 3.00 7.70 4.75
CA GLY A 18 2.39 8.32 3.58
C GLY A 18 0.87 8.37 3.66
N GLY A 19 0.35 8.64 4.88
CA GLY A 19 -1.09 8.61 5.15
C GLY A 19 -1.83 9.90 4.78
N GLY A 20 -1.16 10.89 4.19
CA GLY A 20 -1.76 12.16 3.79
C GLY A 20 -2.45 12.13 2.43
N GLY A 21 -2.23 11.11 1.59
CA GLY A 21 -2.81 11.07 0.25
C GLY A 21 -3.06 9.67 -0.30
N GLY A 22 -3.86 9.59 -1.36
CA GLY A 22 -4.08 8.37 -2.13
C GLY A 22 -4.48 7.16 -1.27
N ILE A 23 -3.78 6.04 -1.47
CA ILE A 23 -4.04 4.77 -0.76
C ILE A 23 -3.85 4.95 0.75
N GLY A 24 -2.84 5.72 1.17
CA GLY A 24 -2.56 5.98 2.58
C GLY A 24 -3.69 6.72 3.29
N ALA A 25 -4.20 7.81 2.71
CA ALA A 25 -5.30 8.59 3.27
C ALA A 25 -6.61 7.78 3.33
N ALA A 26 -6.94 7.05 2.26
CA ALA A 26 -8.11 6.17 2.26
C ALA A 26 -8.00 5.07 3.32
N THR A 27 -6.78 4.51 3.49
CA THR A 27 -6.49 3.53 4.55
C THR A 27 -6.67 4.16 5.93
N ALA A 28 -6.08 5.34 6.18
CA ALA A 28 -6.20 6.05 7.45
C ALA A 28 -7.66 6.29 7.83
N SER A 29 -8.45 6.82 6.90
CA SER A 29 -9.87 7.09 7.08
C SER A 29 -10.65 5.81 7.39
N LEU A 30 -10.41 4.74 6.62
CA LEU A 30 -11.14 3.49 6.80
C LEU A 30 -10.78 2.79 8.12
N LEU A 31 -9.50 2.75 8.53
CA LEU A 31 -9.10 2.15 9.80
C LEU A 31 -9.68 2.97 10.99
N ALA A 32 -9.68 4.30 10.90
CA ALA A 32 -10.30 5.16 11.91
C ALA A 32 -11.81 4.94 12.01
N ALA A 33 -12.52 4.83 10.89
CA ALA A 33 -13.95 4.52 10.84
C ALA A 33 -14.29 3.15 11.47
N HIS A 34 -13.31 2.24 11.50
CA HIS A 34 -13.41 0.95 12.20
C HIS A 34 -12.87 0.97 13.63
N GLY A 35 -12.66 2.16 14.21
CA GLY A 35 -12.36 2.35 15.63
C GLY A 35 -10.88 2.32 15.99
N ALA A 36 -9.97 2.35 15.02
CA ALA A 36 -8.54 2.51 15.27
C ALA A 36 -8.21 3.96 15.68
N ARG A 37 -7.17 4.11 16.51
CA ARG A 37 -6.43 5.36 16.67
C ARG A 37 -5.33 5.40 15.65
N VAL A 38 -5.38 6.35 14.73
CA VAL A 38 -4.49 6.39 13.57
C VAL A 38 -3.41 7.44 13.76
N VAL A 39 -2.15 7.04 13.56
CA VAL A 39 -1.00 7.94 13.47
C VAL A 39 -0.52 7.98 12.02
N ILE A 40 -0.55 9.15 11.42
CA ILE A 40 -0.16 9.41 10.04
C ILE A 40 1.27 9.97 10.05
N ALA A 41 2.23 9.23 9.48
CA ALA A 41 3.57 9.74 9.21
C ALA A 41 3.63 10.21 7.75
N GLU A 42 3.76 11.51 7.53
CA GLU A 42 3.66 12.15 6.21
C GLU A 42 4.71 13.25 6.05
N ILE A 43 5.24 13.42 4.85
CA ILE A 43 6.23 14.47 4.56
C ILE A 43 5.55 15.81 4.23
N ASP A 44 4.35 15.76 3.67
CA ASP A 44 3.56 16.95 3.32
C ASP A 44 2.58 17.28 4.45
N GLU A 45 2.86 18.38 5.15
CA GLU A 45 2.07 18.86 6.29
C GLU A 45 0.61 19.13 5.90
N THR A 46 0.38 19.74 4.74
CA THR A 46 -0.97 20.09 4.28
C THR A 46 -1.81 18.84 4.03
N LEU A 47 -1.23 17.82 3.39
CA LEU A 47 -1.91 16.55 3.16
C LEU A 47 -2.17 15.81 4.48
N ALA A 48 -1.21 15.82 5.40
CA ALA A 48 -1.35 15.21 6.72
C ALA A 48 -2.51 15.83 7.51
N GLU A 49 -2.53 17.16 7.62
CA GLU A 49 -3.58 17.91 8.33
C GLU A 49 -4.95 17.75 7.68
N SER A 50 -5.03 17.75 6.36
CA SER A 50 -6.28 17.52 5.62
C SER A 50 -6.87 16.15 5.96
N THR A 51 -6.05 15.09 5.97
CA THR A 51 -6.52 13.74 6.30
C THR A 51 -6.94 13.62 7.77
N VAL A 52 -6.18 14.20 8.70
CA VAL A 52 -6.57 14.24 10.13
C VAL A 52 -7.88 14.97 10.33
N SER A 53 -8.05 16.12 9.67
CA SER A 53 -9.28 16.93 9.76
C SER A 53 -10.49 16.16 9.23
N ALA A 54 -10.36 15.49 8.09
CA ALA A 54 -11.43 14.67 7.52
C ALA A 54 -11.84 13.52 8.46
N ILE A 55 -10.87 12.79 9.02
CA ILE A 55 -11.13 11.70 9.97
C ILE A 55 -11.83 12.21 11.22
N THR A 56 -11.37 13.34 11.76
CA THR A 56 -11.93 13.92 12.99
C THR A 56 -13.34 14.45 12.78
N ALA A 57 -13.62 15.04 11.62
CA ALA A 57 -14.95 15.50 11.25
C ALA A 57 -15.99 14.36 11.18
N GLU A 58 -15.55 13.14 10.87
CA GLU A 58 -16.37 11.93 10.88
C GLU A 58 -16.41 11.22 12.25
N GLY A 59 -15.81 11.82 13.28
CA GLY A 59 -15.78 11.28 14.65
C GLY A 59 -14.71 10.21 14.90
N GLY A 60 -13.78 10.00 13.96
CA GLY A 60 -12.62 9.13 14.14
C GLY A 60 -11.49 9.79 14.94
N HIS A 61 -10.45 9.02 15.23
CA HIS A 61 -9.27 9.50 15.95
C HIS A 61 -8.03 9.38 15.06
N ALA A 62 -7.43 10.52 14.73
CA ALA A 62 -6.18 10.57 13.98
C ALA A 62 -5.27 11.70 14.51
N GLU A 63 -3.98 11.48 14.38
CA GLU A 63 -2.95 12.51 14.58
C GLU A 63 -1.87 12.37 13.49
N ALA A 64 -1.17 13.44 13.20
CA ALA A 64 -0.11 13.45 12.19
C ALA A 64 1.25 13.73 12.82
N VAL A 65 2.28 13.12 12.23
CA VAL A 65 3.69 13.44 12.45
C VAL A 65 4.29 13.77 11.10
N VAL A 66 4.68 15.03 10.92
CA VAL A 66 5.32 15.48 9.68
C VAL A 66 6.78 15.04 9.69
N MET A 67 7.14 14.16 8.75
CA MET A 67 8.48 13.57 8.68
C MET A 67 8.77 12.91 7.34
N ASP A 68 10.06 12.76 7.04
CA ASP A 68 10.53 11.92 5.94
C ASP A 68 10.88 10.52 6.49
N VAL A 69 10.25 9.47 5.97
CA VAL A 69 10.52 8.08 6.36
C VAL A 69 11.93 7.58 6.00
N ARG A 70 12.65 8.30 5.14
CA ARG A 70 14.06 8.02 4.80
C ARG A 70 15.01 8.49 5.90
N ASP A 71 14.57 9.43 6.73
CA ASP A 71 15.36 9.87 7.90
C ASP A 71 15.18 8.87 9.05
N ARG A 72 16.23 8.11 9.32
CA ARG A 72 16.24 7.09 10.37
C ARG A 72 16.09 7.67 11.78
N GLU A 73 16.53 8.90 12.01
CA GLU A 73 16.35 9.56 13.32
C GLU A 73 14.89 9.97 13.50
N ALA A 74 14.26 10.54 12.46
CA ALA A 74 12.85 10.84 12.48
C ALA A 74 11.98 9.59 12.69
N VAL A 75 12.35 8.44 12.09
CA VAL A 75 11.66 7.16 12.33
C VAL A 75 11.80 6.70 13.79
N ARG A 76 13.00 6.82 14.39
CA ARG A 76 13.17 6.49 15.82
C ARG A 76 12.35 7.40 16.72
N SER A 77 12.33 8.70 16.43
CA SER A 77 11.53 9.68 17.16
C SER A 77 10.02 9.41 17.04
N LEU A 78 9.55 9.07 15.84
CA LEU A 78 8.16 8.64 15.61
C LEU A 78 7.81 7.45 16.52
N ALA A 79 8.64 6.41 16.51
CA ALA A 79 8.38 5.21 17.30
C ALA A 79 8.34 5.51 18.81
N SER A 80 9.32 6.28 19.32
CA SER A 80 9.35 6.71 20.73
C SER A 80 8.08 7.47 21.09
N THR A 81 7.70 8.49 20.30
CA THR A 81 6.52 9.32 20.55
C THR A 81 5.24 8.50 20.55
N VAL A 82 5.07 7.59 19.58
CA VAL A 82 3.86 6.76 19.48
C VAL A 82 3.79 5.78 20.65
N LEU A 83 4.89 5.13 21.01
CA LEU A 83 4.91 4.18 22.11
C LEU A 83 4.76 4.85 23.47
N GLU A 84 5.33 6.03 23.69
CA GLU A 84 5.12 6.82 24.91
C GLU A 84 3.66 7.26 25.07
N ARG A 85 3.00 7.63 23.96
CA ARG A 85 1.64 8.17 23.99
C ARG A 85 0.57 7.08 24.05
N HIS A 86 0.76 5.98 23.35
CA HIS A 86 -0.25 4.93 23.17
C HIS A 86 0.11 3.60 23.82
N GLY A 87 1.35 3.43 24.28
CA GLY A 87 1.85 2.21 24.92
C GLY A 87 2.12 1.04 23.97
N ARG A 88 1.56 1.06 22.76
CA ARG A 88 1.63 -0.05 21.79
C ARG A 88 1.34 0.39 20.37
N VAL A 89 1.69 -0.46 19.42
CA VAL A 89 1.21 -0.40 18.03
C VAL A 89 0.67 -1.77 17.63
N ASP A 90 -0.55 -1.81 17.11
CA ASP A 90 -1.24 -3.03 16.69
C ASP A 90 -1.18 -3.24 15.18
N VAL A 91 -1.16 -2.15 14.42
CA VAL A 91 -1.15 -2.17 12.96
C VAL A 91 -0.07 -1.23 12.44
N LEU A 92 0.78 -1.72 11.57
CA LEU A 92 1.76 -0.92 10.83
C LEU A 92 1.50 -1.06 9.33
N VAL A 93 1.25 0.07 8.65
CA VAL A 93 1.11 0.11 7.19
C VAL A 93 2.29 0.86 6.58
N ASN A 94 3.22 0.12 6.01
CA ASN A 94 4.32 0.68 5.21
C ASN A 94 3.78 0.98 3.80
N ASN A 95 3.23 2.18 3.63
CA ASN A 95 2.56 2.56 2.38
C ASN A 95 3.41 3.46 1.49
N VAL A 96 4.39 4.19 2.03
CA VAL A 96 5.26 5.04 1.20
C VAL A 96 5.92 4.23 0.10
N GLY A 97 5.99 4.80 -1.07
CA GLY A 97 6.69 4.28 -2.23
C GLY A 97 6.48 5.17 -3.43
N HIS A 98 7.47 5.25 -4.31
CA HIS A 98 7.42 6.12 -5.48
C HIS A 98 8.28 5.56 -6.61
N TRP A 99 7.80 5.64 -7.85
CA TRP A 99 8.57 5.25 -9.03
C TRP A 99 9.48 6.39 -9.56
N LEU A 100 9.48 7.56 -8.88
CA LEU A 100 10.27 8.76 -9.12
C LEU A 100 10.18 9.32 -10.55
N ARG A 101 9.30 8.77 -11.39
CA ARG A 101 9.15 9.12 -12.82
C ARG A 101 10.45 8.95 -13.62
N THR A 102 11.28 8.00 -13.18
CA THR A 102 12.60 7.71 -13.76
C THR A 102 12.55 6.66 -14.85
N ALA A 103 11.35 6.20 -15.23
CA ALA A 103 11.16 5.15 -16.22
C ALA A 103 11.98 5.38 -17.51
N LYS A 104 12.99 4.52 -17.72
CA LYS A 104 13.92 4.55 -18.84
C LYS A 104 14.32 3.11 -19.20
N ARG A 105 14.94 2.95 -20.36
CA ARG A 105 15.65 1.71 -20.65
C ARG A 105 16.81 1.58 -19.65
N PHE A 106 16.99 0.40 -19.08
CA PHE A 106 18.03 0.15 -18.08
C PHE A 106 19.43 0.59 -18.51
N VAL A 107 19.74 0.46 -19.80
CA VAL A 107 21.03 0.88 -20.37
C VAL A 107 21.24 2.41 -20.38
N ASP A 108 20.14 3.16 -20.32
CA ASP A 108 20.14 4.64 -20.37
C ASP A 108 19.88 5.26 -18.98
N ASP A 109 19.77 4.41 -17.95
CA ASP A 109 19.46 4.88 -16.59
C ASP A 109 20.72 5.33 -15.83
N ASP A 110 20.53 6.25 -14.86
CA ASP A 110 21.59 6.73 -13.99
C ASP A 110 21.60 5.90 -12.69
N PRO A 111 22.76 5.32 -12.30
CA PRO A 111 22.87 4.60 -11.01
C PRO A 111 22.41 5.40 -9.79
N GLN A 112 22.47 6.73 -9.80
CA GLN A 112 21.95 7.55 -8.71
C GLN A 112 20.43 7.38 -8.54
N ASN A 113 19.67 7.17 -9.62
CA ASN A 113 18.25 6.86 -9.55
C ASN A 113 17.99 5.54 -8.82
N TRP A 114 18.92 4.57 -8.90
CA TRP A 114 18.77 3.29 -8.22
C TRP A 114 18.87 3.43 -6.71
N ASP A 115 19.78 4.28 -6.22
CA ASP A 115 19.91 4.59 -4.80
C ASP A 115 18.67 5.30 -4.27
N ASP A 116 18.16 6.28 -5.01
CA ASP A 116 16.94 7.01 -4.65
C ASP A 116 15.72 6.08 -4.62
N LEU A 117 15.59 5.20 -5.62
CA LEU A 117 14.53 4.17 -5.67
C LEU A 117 14.67 3.16 -4.53
N HIS A 118 15.89 2.79 -4.15
CA HIS A 118 16.16 1.91 -3.01
C HIS A 118 15.67 2.51 -1.70
N GLU A 119 16.06 3.75 -1.41
CA GLU A 119 15.67 4.45 -0.18
C GLU A 119 14.17 4.62 -0.08
N ILE A 120 13.49 5.08 -1.17
CA ILE A 120 12.07 5.40 -1.13
C ILE A 120 11.15 4.18 -1.27
N ASN A 121 11.61 3.01 -1.72
CA ASN A 121 10.75 1.84 -1.90
C ASN A 121 11.09 0.65 -1.00
N PHE A 122 12.29 0.59 -0.41
CA PHE A 122 12.69 -0.60 0.34
C PHE A 122 13.32 -0.30 1.71
N VAL A 123 14.31 0.60 1.80
CA VAL A 123 15.04 0.84 3.06
C VAL A 123 14.11 1.30 4.16
N HIS A 124 13.24 2.27 3.88
CA HIS A 124 12.29 2.77 4.88
C HIS A 124 11.34 1.67 5.40
N VAL A 125 10.91 0.73 4.55
CA VAL A 125 10.05 -0.40 4.98
C VAL A 125 10.74 -1.19 6.09
N MET A 126 12.04 -1.49 5.92
CA MET A 126 12.82 -2.20 6.94
C MET A 126 13.01 -1.32 8.18
N THR A 127 13.37 -0.05 8.02
CA THR A 127 13.67 0.87 9.12
C THR A 127 12.44 1.12 10.00
N VAL A 128 11.30 1.41 9.39
CA VAL A 128 10.04 1.64 10.12
C VAL A 128 9.55 0.35 10.78
N THR A 129 9.61 -0.78 10.08
CA THR A 129 9.26 -2.09 10.65
C THR A 129 10.14 -2.40 11.87
N HIS A 130 11.45 -2.21 11.76
CA HIS A 130 12.40 -2.46 12.87
C HIS A 130 12.09 -1.59 14.09
N ALA A 131 11.64 -0.36 13.91
CA ALA A 131 11.33 0.56 15.01
C ALA A 131 10.10 0.14 15.82
N PHE A 132 9.08 -0.44 15.19
CA PHE A 132 7.82 -0.82 15.85
C PHE A 132 7.72 -2.31 16.21
N LEU A 133 8.44 -3.18 15.54
CA LEU A 133 8.39 -4.63 15.74
C LEU A 133 8.65 -5.08 17.19
N PRO A 134 9.61 -4.52 17.93
CA PRO A 134 9.84 -4.91 19.32
C PRO A 134 8.59 -4.79 20.20
N SER A 135 7.83 -3.69 20.06
CA SER A 135 6.57 -3.50 20.80
C SER A 135 5.51 -4.53 20.40
N MET A 136 5.39 -4.86 19.11
CA MET A 136 4.45 -5.89 18.65
C MET A 136 4.78 -7.27 19.22
N ILE A 137 6.07 -7.62 19.26
CA ILE A 137 6.54 -8.89 19.83
C ILE A 137 6.28 -8.93 21.35
N GLU A 138 6.59 -7.87 22.08
CA GLU A 138 6.35 -7.76 23.52
C GLU A 138 4.87 -7.97 23.86
N HIS A 139 3.97 -7.35 23.10
CA HIS A 139 2.52 -7.49 23.30
C HIS A 139 1.93 -8.76 22.66
N ARG A 140 2.75 -9.56 21.96
CA ARG A 140 2.32 -10.77 21.23
C ARG A 140 1.13 -10.53 20.29
N THR A 141 1.10 -9.37 19.67
CA THR A 141 0.03 -8.95 18.75
C THR A 141 0.57 -7.92 17.78
N GLY A 142 0.27 -8.09 16.51
CA GLY A 142 0.64 -7.13 15.47
C GLY A 142 0.17 -7.57 14.10
N SER A 143 -0.12 -6.58 13.25
CA SER A 143 -0.31 -6.78 11.82
C SER A 143 0.50 -5.75 11.05
N ILE A 144 1.50 -6.22 10.31
CA ILE A 144 2.32 -5.40 9.41
C ILE A 144 1.82 -5.60 7.99
N ILE A 145 1.49 -4.51 7.31
CA ILE A 145 1.02 -4.51 5.93
C ILE A 145 1.98 -3.68 5.08
N ASN A 146 2.64 -4.33 4.13
CA ASN A 146 3.58 -3.69 3.22
C ASN A 146 2.93 -3.42 1.85
N VAL A 147 2.92 -2.17 1.40
CA VAL A 147 2.43 -1.82 0.07
C VAL A 147 3.56 -2.00 -0.95
N SER A 148 3.49 -3.12 -1.66
CA SER A 148 4.37 -3.43 -2.79
C SER A 148 3.79 -2.85 -4.09
N SER A 149 3.74 -3.64 -5.13
CA SER A 149 3.10 -3.40 -6.44
C SER A 149 2.95 -4.74 -7.15
N VAL A 150 2.05 -4.82 -8.12
CA VAL A 150 2.07 -5.95 -9.08
C VAL A 150 3.39 -6.02 -9.84
N GLU A 151 4.10 -4.90 -9.97
CA GLU A 151 5.42 -4.84 -10.61
C GLU A 151 6.51 -5.57 -9.79
N GLY A 152 6.25 -5.86 -8.53
CA GLY A 152 7.05 -6.79 -7.73
C GLY A 152 6.66 -8.25 -7.90
N LEU A 153 5.59 -8.54 -8.64
CA LEU A 153 5.03 -9.89 -8.85
C LEU A 153 5.15 -10.36 -10.30
N ARG A 154 5.40 -9.44 -11.23
CA ARG A 154 5.56 -9.69 -12.67
C ARG A 154 6.72 -8.88 -13.24
N GLY A 155 7.11 -9.13 -14.50
CA GLY A 155 8.12 -8.32 -15.19
C GLY A 155 7.58 -6.91 -15.50
N TYR A 156 8.35 -5.88 -15.16
CA TYR A 156 8.03 -4.48 -15.45
C TYR A 156 9.07 -3.88 -16.41
N PRO A 157 8.75 -3.77 -17.70
CA PRO A 157 9.73 -3.35 -18.70
C PRO A 157 10.04 -1.84 -18.68
N ALA A 158 9.16 -1.02 -18.08
CA ALA A 158 9.34 0.43 -18.04
C ALA A 158 10.39 0.86 -17.00
N ASP A 159 10.52 0.12 -15.88
CA ASP A 159 11.49 0.39 -14.82
C ASP A 159 11.86 -0.91 -14.09
N PRO A 160 12.89 -1.65 -14.57
CA PRO A 160 13.32 -2.91 -13.96
C PRO A 160 13.81 -2.74 -12.52
N VAL A 161 14.37 -1.57 -12.15
CA VAL A 161 14.92 -1.30 -10.81
C VAL A 161 13.80 -1.10 -9.80
N TYR A 162 12.78 -0.31 -10.15
CA TYR A 162 11.57 -0.19 -9.33
C TYR A 162 10.92 -1.57 -9.10
N GLY A 163 10.73 -2.35 -10.18
CA GLY A 163 10.18 -3.70 -10.07
C GLY A 163 10.99 -4.59 -9.13
N ALA A 164 12.32 -4.51 -9.20
CA ALA A 164 13.21 -5.28 -8.32
C ALA A 164 13.05 -4.89 -6.85
N TYR A 165 12.95 -3.59 -6.50
CA TYR A 165 12.73 -3.18 -5.11
C TYR A 165 11.33 -3.53 -4.61
N LYS A 166 10.31 -3.46 -5.44
CA LYS A 166 8.97 -3.93 -5.09
C LYS A 166 8.93 -5.46 -4.89
N ALA A 167 9.72 -6.23 -5.64
CA ALA A 167 9.92 -7.66 -5.40
C ALA A 167 10.69 -7.92 -4.09
N ALA A 168 11.66 -7.07 -3.74
CA ALA A 168 12.35 -7.14 -2.45
C ALA A 168 11.38 -6.95 -1.27
N VAL A 169 10.41 -6.03 -1.36
CA VAL A 169 9.33 -5.87 -0.36
C VAL A 169 8.49 -7.15 -0.23
N VAL A 170 8.14 -7.80 -1.36
CA VAL A 170 7.41 -9.08 -1.35
C VAL A 170 8.20 -10.15 -0.63
N GLN A 171 9.50 -10.28 -0.92
CA GLN A 171 10.32 -11.30 -0.27
C GLN A 171 10.61 -10.98 1.21
N PHE A 172 10.82 -9.72 1.56
CA PHE A 172 10.95 -9.27 2.94
C PHE A 172 9.70 -9.63 3.77
N THR A 173 8.50 -9.38 3.21
CA THR A 173 7.22 -9.76 3.81
C THR A 173 7.18 -11.26 4.15
N ARG A 174 7.59 -12.13 3.23
CA ARG A 174 7.61 -13.58 3.44
C ARG A 174 8.60 -14.00 4.53
N CYS A 175 9.82 -13.49 4.46
CA CYS A 175 10.88 -13.85 5.40
C CYS A 175 10.53 -13.41 6.82
N LEU A 176 10.06 -12.15 6.97
CA LEU A 176 9.71 -11.63 8.28
C LEU A 176 8.50 -12.35 8.89
N ALA A 177 7.49 -12.67 8.07
CA ALA A 177 6.31 -13.42 8.52
C ALA A 177 6.67 -14.76 9.14
N VAL A 178 7.62 -15.49 8.55
CA VAL A 178 8.11 -16.77 9.09
C VAL A 178 8.88 -16.55 10.38
N GLN A 179 9.68 -15.48 10.47
CA GLN A 179 10.50 -15.19 11.64
C GLN A 179 9.67 -14.86 12.87
N VAL A 180 8.61 -14.02 12.71
CA VAL A 180 7.88 -13.44 13.86
C VAL A 180 6.50 -14.05 14.10
N GLY A 181 6.10 -15.03 13.30
CA GLY A 181 4.76 -15.63 13.41
C GLY A 181 4.49 -16.23 14.79
N ASN A 182 5.48 -16.89 15.41
CA ASN A 182 5.36 -17.44 16.76
C ASN A 182 5.33 -16.37 17.86
N ASP A 183 5.69 -15.14 17.53
CA ASP A 183 5.62 -13.99 18.43
C ASP A 183 4.27 -13.28 18.39
N GLY A 184 3.30 -13.82 17.62
CA GLY A 184 1.96 -13.27 17.50
C GLY A 184 1.85 -12.12 16.50
N VAL A 185 2.87 -11.93 15.64
CA VAL A 185 2.87 -10.87 14.62
C VAL A 185 2.64 -11.46 13.23
N ARG A 186 1.65 -10.93 12.51
CA ARG A 186 1.40 -11.28 11.10
C ARG A 186 2.04 -10.22 10.20
N VAL A 187 2.63 -10.66 9.10
CA VAL A 187 3.23 -9.77 8.11
C VAL A 187 2.70 -10.14 6.73
N ASN A 188 1.97 -9.23 6.11
CA ASN A 188 1.40 -9.43 4.78
C ASN A 188 1.67 -8.19 3.92
N GLY A 189 1.28 -8.26 2.66
CA GLY A 189 1.38 -7.14 1.74
C GLY A 189 0.20 -7.07 0.79
N ILE A 190 0.10 -5.93 0.11
CA ILE A 190 -0.76 -5.75 -1.05
C ILE A 190 0.09 -5.39 -2.27
N GLY A 191 -0.37 -5.76 -3.44
CA GLY A 191 0.24 -5.42 -4.73
C GLY A 191 -0.75 -4.63 -5.59
N PRO A 192 -0.86 -3.30 -5.41
CA PRO A 192 -1.68 -2.46 -6.27
C PRO A 192 -1.20 -2.45 -7.72
N ASP A 193 -2.14 -2.30 -8.66
CA ASP A 193 -1.93 -1.87 -10.04
C ASP A 193 -2.84 -0.64 -10.31
N VAL A 194 -3.01 -0.26 -11.52
CA VAL A 194 -3.88 0.80 -12.09
C VAL A 194 -4.87 1.44 -11.10
N THR A 195 -4.34 2.06 -10.06
CA THR A 195 -5.11 2.74 -9.02
C THR A 195 -4.90 4.24 -9.12
N GLU A 196 -6.00 5.00 -9.20
CA GLU A 196 -5.96 6.45 -9.19
C GLU A 196 -5.27 6.96 -7.92
N SER A 197 -4.33 7.87 -8.06
CA SER A 197 -3.65 8.49 -6.93
C SER A 197 -3.05 9.84 -7.31
N ILE A 198 -2.60 10.61 -6.31
CA ILE A 198 -1.87 11.86 -6.55
C ILE A 198 -0.61 11.63 -7.39
N GLN A 199 0.06 10.49 -7.20
CA GLN A 199 1.27 10.13 -7.94
C GLN A 199 0.97 9.66 -9.37
N VAL A 200 -0.17 9.00 -9.56
CA VAL A 200 -0.57 8.39 -10.83
C VAL A 200 -2.02 8.78 -11.12
N PRO A 201 -2.25 10.04 -11.52
CA PRO A 201 -3.59 10.54 -11.83
C PRO A 201 -4.00 10.14 -13.26
N TYR A 202 -4.37 8.88 -13.45
CA TYR A 202 -4.81 8.33 -14.73
C TYR A 202 -5.95 9.13 -15.37
N SER A 203 -6.83 9.67 -14.54
CA SER A 203 -7.95 10.53 -14.99
C SER A 203 -7.49 11.77 -15.75
N THR A 204 -6.26 12.25 -15.51
CA THR A 204 -5.67 13.40 -16.19
C THR A 204 -4.59 13.02 -17.20
N TRP A 205 -3.94 11.87 -17.04
CA TRP A 205 -2.85 11.42 -17.93
C TRP A 205 -3.35 10.76 -19.19
N LEU A 206 -4.45 10.00 -19.08
CA LEU A 206 -5.00 9.33 -20.24
C LEU A 206 -5.81 10.31 -21.09
N PRO A 207 -5.64 10.27 -22.42
CA PRO A 207 -6.51 10.99 -23.32
C PRO A 207 -7.98 10.57 -23.14
N PRO A 208 -8.96 11.47 -23.40
CA PRO A 208 -10.37 11.15 -23.20
C PRO A 208 -10.82 9.85 -23.88
N GLU A 209 -10.34 9.60 -25.09
CA GLU A 209 -10.67 8.40 -25.88
C GLU A 209 -10.13 7.09 -25.27
N GLN A 210 -9.16 7.17 -24.36
CA GLN A 210 -8.61 6.03 -23.65
C GLN A 210 -9.24 5.81 -22.26
N GLN A 211 -9.96 6.77 -21.74
CA GLN A 211 -10.60 6.63 -20.42
C GLN A 211 -11.71 5.58 -20.43
N ASP A 212 -12.31 5.30 -21.57
CA ASP A 212 -13.34 4.27 -21.74
C ASP A 212 -12.74 2.86 -22.00
N MET A 213 -11.41 2.74 -22.05
CA MET A 213 -10.72 1.46 -22.36
C MET A 213 -10.54 0.53 -21.16
N TRP A 214 -10.86 0.99 -19.95
CA TRP A 214 -10.69 0.17 -18.73
C TRP A 214 -11.32 -1.22 -18.80
N PRO A 215 -12.53 -1.41 -19.39
CA PRO A 215 -13.12 -2.74 -19.55
C PRO A 215 -12.30 -3.70 -20.41
N LEU A 216 -11.41 -3.19 -21.26
CA LEU A 216 -10.50 -3.99 -22.06
C LEU A 216 -9.18 -4.30 -21.34
N TRP A 217 -8.69 -3.35 -20.54
CA TRP A 217 -7.37 -3.44 -19.90
C TRP A 217 -7.41 -4.14 -18.54
N VAL A 218 -8.50 -3.97 -17.79
CA VAL A 218 -8.66 -4.49 -16.45
C VAL A 218 -9.80 -5.52 -16.41
N PRO A 219 -9.55 -6.76 -15.99
CA PRO A 219 -10.59 -7.80 -15.95
C PRO A 219 -11.85 -7.41 -15.17
N VAL A 220 -11.71 -6.65 -14.08
CA VAL A 220 -12.86 -6.13 -13.30
C VAL A 220 -13.63 -5.05 -14.06
N GLY A 221 -13.06 -4.50 -15.15
CA GLY A 221 -13.74 -3.56 -16.04
C GLY A 221 -13.65 -2.09 -15.66
N ARG A 222 -12.85 -1.74 -14.65
CA ARG A 222 -12.64 -0.35 -14.22
C ARG A 222 -11.25 -0.15 -13.63
N MET A 223 -10.84 1.08 -13.60
CA MET A 223 -9.68 1.50 -12.80
C MET A 223 -9.95 1.30 -11.30
N GLY A 224 -8.91 1.00 -10.55
CA GLY A 224 -8.93 0.95 -9.10
C GLY A 224 -8.99 2.37 -8.49
N VAL A 225 -9.57 2.45 -7.31
CA VAL A 225 -9.57 3.65 -6.48
C VAL A 225 -8.89 3.35 -5.14
N PRO A 226 -8.40 4.37 -4.41
CA PRO A 226 -7.74 4.16 -3.12
C PRO A 226 -8.54 3.30 -2.13
N ASP A 227 -9.86 3.41 -2.12
CA ASP A 227 -10.73 2.61 -1.26
C ASP A 227 -10.69 1.11 -1.56
N ASP A 228 -10.44 0.70 -2.80
CA ASP A 228 -10.28 -0.71 -3.13
C ASP A 228 -9.08 -1.31 -2.39
N GLN A 229 -8.01 -0.54 -2.30
CA GLN A 229 -6.79 -0.90 -1.58
C GLN A 229 -7.00 -0.87 -0.06
N ALA A 230 -7.62 0.19 0.44
CA ALA A 230 -7.88 0.37 1.87
C ALA A 230 -8.72 -0.78 2.47
N ARG A 231 -9.69 -1.32 1.73
CA ARG A 231 -10.51 -2.46 2.17
C ARG A 231 -9.69 -3.72 2.39
N ILE A 232 -8.70 -4.00 1.56
CA ILE A 232 -7.82 -5.15 1.76
C ILE A 232 -6.85 -4.89 2.92
N VAL A 233 -6.37 -3.65 3.10
CA VAL A 233 -5.59 -3.29 4.27
C VAL A 233 -6.40 -3.47 5.55
N LEU A 234 -7.66 -3.04 5.61
CA LEU A 234 -8.55 -3.27 6.75
C LEU A 234 -8.73 -4.77 7.05
N PHE A 235 -8.95 -5.60 6.02
CA PHE A 235 -9.03 -7.05 6.18
C PHE A 235 -7.74 -7.61 6.80
N LEU A 236 -6.58 -7.23 6.27
CA LEU A 236 -5.28 -7.69 6.77
C LEU A 236 -4.95 -7.14 8.16
N ALA A 237 -5.40 -5.93 8.50
CA ALA A 237 -5.23 -5.33 9.81
C ALA A 237 -6.09 -5.98 10.90
N SER A 238 -7.22 -6.56 10.53
CA SER A 238 -8.20 -7.12 11.45
C SER A 238 -8.00 -8.61 11.74
N ASP A 239 -8.74 -9.12 12.72
CA ASP A 239 -8.75 -10.54 13.07
C ASP A 239 -9.42 -11.42 12.01
N LEU A 240 -10.08 -10.83 11.00
CA LEU A 240 -10.60 -11.58 9.84
C LEU A 240 -9.49 -12.31 9.06
N SER A 241 -8.25 -11.84 9.17
CA SER A 241 -7.07 -12.45 8.55
C SER A 241 -6.14 -13.15 9.56
N ALA A 242 -6.67 -13.59 10.72
CA ALA A 242 -5.87 -14.16 11.81
C ALA A 242 -4.99 -15.35 11.40
N PHE A 243 -5.36 -16.09 10.36
CA PHE A 243 -4.60 -17.25 9.86
C PHE A 243 -3.90 -16.98 8.52
N ILE A 244 -3.66 -15.68 8.19
CA ILE A 244 -2.97 -15.26 6.97
C ILE A 244 -1.71 -14.48 7.35
N THR A 245 -0.55 -15.00 6.96
CA THR A 245 0.75 -14.34 7.10
C THR A 245 1.68 -14.76 5.96
N GLY A 246 2.62 -13.90 5.56
CA GLY A 246 3.60 -14.15 4.51
C GLY A 246 3.09 -13.98 3.07
N HIS A 247 1.91 -13.40 2.87
CA HIS A 247 1.31 -13.25 1.55
C HIS A 247 1.29 -11.78 1.10
N THR A 248 1.60 -11.56 -0.18
CA THR A 248 1.30 -10.31 -0.87
C THR A 248 0.14 -10.55 -1.82
N ILE A 249 -0.99 -9.89 -1.56
CA ILE A 249 -2.23 -10.04 -2.31
C ILE A 249 -2.24 -9.03 -3.46
N PRO A 250 -2.28 -9.47 -4.73
CA PRO A 250 -2.53 -8.57 -5.85
C PRO A 250 -3.89 -7.88 -5.67
N THR A 251 -3.89 -6.56 -5.68
CA THR A 251 -5.09 -5.72 -5.55
C THR A 251 -5.23 -4.86 -6.81
N ASP A 252 -5.38 -5.55 -7.93
CA ASP A 252 -5.05 -5.08 -9.26
C ASP A 252 -6.19 -5.24 -10.29
N GLY A 253 -7.38 -5.57 -9.83
CA GLY A 253 -8.52 -5.83 -10.72
C GLY A 253 -8.32 -7.04 -11.66
N GLY A 254 -7.30 -7.88 -11.39
CA GLY A 254 -7.02 -9.11 -12.14
C GLY A 254 -5.97 -8.94 -13.24
N THR A 255 -5.28 -7.81 -13.34
CA THR A 255 -4.27 -7.57 -14.39
C THR A 255 -3.11 -8.55 -14.33
N ALA A 256 -2.60 -8.88 -13.14
CA ALA A 256 -1.56 -9.90 -12.97
C ALA A 256 -2.06 -11.31 -13.33
N ALA A 257 -3.28 -11.66 -12.91
CA ALA A 257 -3.88 -12.95 -13.24
C ALA A 257 -4.17 -13.12 -14.73
N ALA A 258 -4.47 -12.03 -15.43
CA ALA A 258 -4.71 -12.05 -16.88
C ALA A 258 -3.46 -12.43 -17.67
N GLY A 259 -2.25 -12.19 -17.16
CA GLY A 259 -1.01 -12.73 -17.72
C GLY A 259 -0.77 -12.40 -19.21
N GLY A 260 -1.18 -11.20 -19.67
CA GLY A 260 -1.09 -10.79 -21.06
C GLY A 260 -2.30 -11.18 -21.92
N TRP A 261 -3.40 -11.62 -21.29
CA TRP A 261 -4.68 -11.78 -21.96
C TRP A 261 -5.51 -10.49 -21.84
N PHE A 262 -6.10 -10.06 -22.97
CA PHE A 262 -6.89 -8.83 -23.08
C PHE A 262 -8.27 -9.16 -23.61
N ARG A 263 -9.27 -8.37 -23.23
CA ARG A 263 -10.58 -8.40 -23.91
C ARG A 263 -10.44 -7.88 -25.33
N SER A 264 -11.18 -8.48 -26.25
CA SER A 264 -11.24 -8.03 -27.66
C SER A 264 -12.68 -7.86 -28.07
N GLU A 265 -13.03 -6.67 -28.53
CA GLU A 265 -14.33 -6.38 -29.13
C GLU A 265 -14.32 -6.60 -30.66
N SER A 266 -13.13 -6.64 -31.27
CA SER A 266 -12.96 -6.68 -32.72
C SER A 266 -13.19 -8.05 -33.36
N ARG A 267 -13.47 -9.12 -32.58
CA ARG A 267 -13.65 -10.49 -33.11
C ARG A 267 -14.95 -11.10 -32.58
N PRO A 268 -15.98 -11.28 -33.43
CA PRO A 268 -17.18 -12.00 -33.05
C PRO A 268 -16.87 -13.37 -32.42
N GLY A 269 -17.41 -13.62 -31.21
CA GLY A 269 -17.24 -14.88 -30.51
C GLY A 269 -15.92 -15.09 -29.76
N ARG A 270 -14.99 -14.17 -29.78
CA ARG A 270 -13.78 -14.20 -28.93
C ARG A 270 -13.79 -13.05 -27.95
N VAL A 271 -14.03 -13.35 -26.70
CA VAL A 271 -14.03 -12.37 -25.58
C VAL A 271 -12.60 -12.06 -25.11
N TRP A 272 -11.61 -12.95 -25.35
CA TRP A 272 -10.24 -12.81 -24.90
C TRP A 272 -9.23 -13.03 -26.01
N THR A 273 -8.14 -12.28 -26.01
CA THR A 273 -6.99 -12.41 -26.94
C THR A 273 -5.69 -12.21 -26.19
N ASN A 274 -4.62 -12.87 -26.65
CA ASN A 274 -3.26 -12.64 -26.17
C ASN A 274 -2.42 -11.80 -27.14
N ARG A 275 -3.06 -11.19 -28.12
CA ARG A 275 -2.41 -10.26 -29.04
C ARG A 275 -2.76 -8.84 -28.66
N PRO A 276 -1.78 -7.91 -28.68
CA PRO A 276 -2.06 -6.50 -28.47
C PRO A 276 -3.21 -6.07 -29.37
N VAL A 277 -4.27 -5.52 -28.77
CA VAL A 277 -5.33 -4.87 -29.53
C VAL A 277 -4.84 -3.44 -29.72
N ASN A 278 -4.43 -3.10 -30.94
CA ASN A 278 -4.30 -1.69 -31.29
C ASN A 278 -5.71 -1.11 -31.25
N PRO A 279 -5.93 -0.05 -30.46
CA PRO A 279 -7.19 0.69 -30.46
C PRO A 279 -7.47 1.28 -31.82
#